data_47ccb22e95824cf9eaea2c15e54be194
#
_entry.id   47ccb22e95824cf9eaea2c15e54be194
#
_cell.length_a   1.000
_cell.length_b   1.000
_cell.length_c   1.000
_cell.angle_alpha   90.00
_cell.angle_beta   90.00
_cell.angle_gamma   90.00
#
_symmetry.space_group_name_H-M   'P 1'
#
loop_
_entity.id
_entity.type
_entity.pdbx_description
1 polymer ?
#
loop_
_entity_poly.entity_id
_entity_poly.type
_entity_poly.pdbx_seq_one_letter_code
_entity_poly.pdbx_strand_id
1 'polypeptide(L)'
;MMSPSIPPADTTDSDLMLVERTVAGDQRAFELLVIKYQRRIERLIGRMVRDVDLVEDIAQETFIRAYRALPQFRGDAQFYTWLYRIAVNTAKK
;
A
#
# COMPACT_ATOMS: atom_id res chain seq x y z
N MET A 1 10.22 -28.64 13.21
CA MET A 1 10.20 -28.15 12.88
C MET A 1 9.99 -27.51 12.37
N MET A 2 9.87 -27.02 12.11
CA MET A 2 9.71 -26.41 11.62
C MET A 2 9.49 -25.62 11.23
N SER A 3 9.63 -25.04 11.36
CA SER A 3 9.24 -24.16 11.03
C SER A 3 9.31 -23.71 9.98
N PRO A 4 8.84 -23.67 9.63
CA PRO A 4 8.79 -23.23 8.49
C PRO A 4 8.94 -21.94 8.34
N SER A 5 9.81 -21.68 7.80
CA SER A 5 10.01 -20.40 7.42
C SER A 5 8.84 -19.89 6.74
N ILE A 6 8.45 -18.76 7.10
CA ILE A 6 7.36 -18.11 6.49
C ILE A 6 7.82 -17.55 5.17
N PRO A 7 7.27 -18.00 4.09
CA PRO A 7 7.69 -17.45 2.82
C PRO A 7 7.22 -16.04 2.65
N PRO A 8 7.90 -15.28 1.84
CA PRO A 8 7.50 -13.91 1.56
C PRO A 8 6.07 -13.80 1.05
N ALA A 9 5.55 -14.88 0.51
CA ALA A 9 4.20 -14.87 0.00
C ALA A 9 3.19 -14.65 1.10
N ASP A 10 3.55 -14.93 2.34
CA ASP A 10 2.65 -14.72 3.46
C ASP A 10 2.36 -13.25 3.69
N THR A 11 3.09 -12.39 3.01
CA THR A 11 2.79 -10.98 3.01
C THR A 11 1.33 -10.71 2.65
N THR A 12 0.75 -11.53 1.78
CA THR A 12 -0.64 -11.35 1.38
C THR A 12 -1.58 -11.51 2.56
N ASP A 13 -1.40 -12.55 3.35
CA ASP A 13 -2.26 -12.77 4.50
C ASP A 13 -2.08 -11.68 5.55
N SER A 14 -0.85 -11.28 5.76
CA SER A 14 -0.53 -10.22 6.69
C SER A 14 -1.18 -8.91 6.27
N ASP A 15 -1.12 -8.61 4.98
CA ASP A 15 -1.74 -7.40 4.45
C ASP A 15 -3.25 -7.43 4.60
N LEU A 16 -3.87 -8.56 4.31
CA LEU A 16 -5.33 -8.66 4.44
C LEU A 16 -5.77 -8.47 5.88
N MET A 17 -5.03 -8.99 6.83
CA MET A 17 -5.33 -8.75 8.23
C MET A 17 -5.30 -7.27 8.55
N LEU A 18 -4.27 -6.57 8.07
CA LEU A 18 -4.15 -5.14 8.33
C LEU A 18 -5.26 -4.37 7.64
N VAL A 19 -5.63 -4.78 6.43
CA VAL A 19 -6.74 -4.15 5.72
C VAL A 19 -8.04 -4.30 6.52
N GLU A 20 -8.31 -5.51 6.97
CA GLU A 20 -9.53 -5.78 7.72
C GLU A 20 -9.60 -4.96 9.00
N ARG A 21 -8.48 -4.88 9.71
CA ARG A 21 -8.42 -4.11 10.94
C ARG A 21 -8.60 -2.63 10.67
N THR A 22 -8.03 -2.14 9.58
CA THR A 22 -8.18 -0.74 9.21
C THR A 22 -9.64 -0.41 8.92
N VAL A 23 -10.28 -1.27 8.15
CA VAL A 23 -11.70 -1.07 7.80
C VAL A 23 -12.57 -1.11 9.05
N ALA A 24 -12.17 -1.90 10.04
CA ALA A 24 -12.89 -1.98 11.30
C ALA A 24 -12.63 -0.79 12.22
N GLY A 25 -11.75 0.13 11.82
CA GLY A 25 -11.52 1.35 12.58
C GLY A 25 -10.16 1.47 13.24
N ASP A 26 -9.26 0.51 13.01
CA ASP A 26 -7.94 0.54 13.62
C ASP A 26 -6.97 1.28 12.72
N GLN A 27 -6.75 2.55 13.01
CA GLN A 27 -5.87 3.39 12.18
C GLN A 27 -4.42 2.94 12.25
N ARG A 28 -4.00 2.30 13.33
CA ARG A 28 -2.63 1.82 13.44
C ARG A 28 -2.34 0.75 12.42
N ALA A 29 -3.34 -0.06 12.09
CA ALA A 29 -3.16 -1.08 11.07
C ALA A 29 -2.81 -0.46 9.74
N PHE A 30 -3.44 0.66 9.40
CA PHE A 30 -3.12 1.34 8.16
C PHE A 30 -1.72 1.95 8.20
N GLU A 31 -1.33 2.49 9.34
CA GLU A 31 0.02 3.03 9.48
C GLU A 31 1.07 1.97 9.21
N LEU A 32 0.81 0.74 9.64
CA LEU A 32 1.74 -0.36 9.36
C LEU A 32 1.82 -0.66 7.87
N LEU A 33 0.70 -0.57 7.18
CA LEU A 33 0.71 -0.74 5.72
C LEU A 33 1.50 0.37 5.04
N VAL A 34 1.35 1.60 5.52
CA VAL A 34 2.11 2.73 4.97
C VAL A 34 3.60 2.49 5.16
N ILE A 35 4.01 2.15 6.37
CA ILE A 35 5.42 1.92 6.67
C ILE A 35 5.97 0.80 5.78
N LYS A 36 5.19 -0.25 5.59
CA LYS A 36 5.62 -1.41 4.83
C LYS A 36 5.87 -1.09 3.36
N TYR A 37 5.05 -0.23 2.77
CA TYR A 37 5.08 -0.01 1.34
C TYR A 37 5.56 1.37 0.90
N GLN A 38 5.80 2.26 1.86
CA GLN A 38 6.12 3.64 1.53
C GLN A 38 7.30 3.76 0.58
N ARG A 39 8.37 3.05 0.84
CA ARG A 39 9.57 3.16 0.00
C ARG A 39 9.34 2.63 -1.39
N ARG A 40 8.59 1.54 -1.50
CA ARG A 40 8.28 0.98 -2.82
C ARG A 40 7.44 1.93 -3.64
N ILE A 41 6.47 2.56 -2.99
CA ILE A 41 5.60 3.51 -3.68
C ILE A 41 6.42 4.73 -4.10
N GLU A 42 7.31 5.22 -3.24
CA GLU A 42 8.16 6.34 -3.60
C GLU A 42 9.07 6.01 -4.78
N ARG A 43 9.61 4.81 -4.81
CA ARG A 43 10.44 4.40 -5.94
C ARG A 43 9.65 4.34 -7.24
N LEU A 44 8.44 3.80 -7.16
CA LEU A 44 7.58 3.73 -8.33
C LEU A 44 7.30 5.12 -8.86
N ILE A 45 6.90 6.03 -7.99
CA ILE A 45 6.57 7.38 -8.38
C ILE A 45 7.82 8.09 -8.91
N GLY A 46 8.97 7.83 -8.29
CA GLY A 46 10.23 8.44 -8.72
C GLY A 46 10.64 8.04 -10.12
N ARG A 47 10.13 6.93 -10.64
CA ARG A 47 10.37 6.57 -12.04
C ARG A 47 9.46 7.30 -12.99
N MET A 48 8.36 7.82 -12.50
CA MET A 48 7.35 8.46 -13.33
C MET A 48 7.47 9.98 -13.34
N VAL A 49 7.99 10.57 -12.28
CA VAL A 49 8.13 12.02 -12.19
C VAL A 49 9.57 12.36 -11.86
N ARG A 50 10.05 13.48 -12.40
CA ARG A 50 11.43 13.87 -12.22
C ARG A 50 11.68 14.70 -10.97
N ASP A 51 10.66 15.42 -10.53
CA ASP A 51 10.80 16.34 -9.42
C ASP A 51 10.73 15.56 -8.12
N VAL A 52 11.84 15.50 -7.40
CA VAL A 52 11.92 14.74 -6.16
C VAL A 52 10.91 15.23 -5.14
N ASP A 53 10.68 16.54 -5.11
CA ASP A 53 9.72 17.07 -4.15
C ASP A 53 8.30 16.58 -4.42
N LEU A 54 7.98 16.37 -5.68
CA LEU A 54 6.65 15.86 -6.03
C LEU A 54 6.49 14.39 -5.65
N VAL A 55 7.58 13.64 -5.58
CA VAL A 55 7.48 12.22 -5.24
C VAL A 55 6.83 12.02 -3.89
N GLU A 56 7.26 12.78 -2.89
CA GLU A 56 6.68 12.64 -1.56
C GLU A 56 5.22 13.05 -1.53
N ASP A 57 4.89 14.15 -2.20
CA ASP A 57 3.51 14.61 -2.23
C ASP A 57 2.60 13.60 -2.90
N ILE A 58 3.06 13.02 -4.00
CA ILE A 58 2.27 12.03 -4.72
C ILE A 58 2.14 10.76 -3.90
N ALA A 59 3.20 10.37 -3.19
CA ALA A 59 3.13 9.20 -2.33
C ALA A 59 2.11 9.40 -1.21
N GLN A 60 2.12 10.57 -0.58
CA GLN A 60 1.15 10.87 0.45
C GLN A 60 -0.26 10.85 -0.09
N GLU A 61 -0.46 11.46 -1.24
CA GLU A 61 -1.78 11.46 -1.87
C GLU A 61 -2.23 10.04 -2.20
N THR A 62 -1.30 9.19 -2.64
CA THR A 62 -1.60 7.80 -2.93
C THR A 62 -2.15 7.09 -1.70
N PHE A 63 -1.50 7.27 -0.55
CA PHE A 63 -1.96 6.61 0.66
C PHE A 63 -3.27 7.20 1.18
N ILE A 64 -3.48 8.48 1.00
CA ILE A 64 -4.76 9.09 1.36
C ILE A 64 -5.88 8.49 0.53
N ARG A 65 -5.67 8.37 -0.77
CA ARG A 65 -6.67 7.77 -1.65
C ARG A 65 -6.90 6.31 -1.32
N ALA A 66 -5.82 5.59 -1.02
CA ALA A 66 -5.92 4.19 -0.64
C ALA A 66 -6.75 4.04 0.63
N TYR A 67 -6.50 4.90 1.61
CA TYR A 67 -7.25 4.83 2.85
C TYR A 67 -8.75 5.02 2.62
N ARG A 68 -9.09 6.00 1.79
CA ARG A 68 -10.48 6.28 1.50
C ARG A 68 -11.16 5.16 0.72
N ALA A 69 -10.41 4.50 -0.16
CA ALA A 69 -10.96 3.46 -1.00
C ALA A 69 -10.89 2.08 -0.36
N LEU A 70 -10.22 1.96 0.79
CA LEU A 70 -9.99 0.67 1.40
C LEU A 70 -11.25 -0.14 1.69
N PRO A 71 -12.35 0.48 2.13
CA PRO A 71 -13.57 -0.29 2.34
C PRO A 71 -14.09 -1.00 1.09
N GLN A 72 -13.65 -0.56 -0.08
CA GLN A 72 -14.08 -1.16 -1.35
C GLN A 72 -13.08 -2.19 -1.87
N PHE A 73 -11.97 -2.37 -1.19
CA PHE A 73 -10.98 -3.35 -1.57
C PHE A 73 -11.55 -4.75 -1.35
N ARG A 74 -11.59 -5.56 -2.40
CA ARG A 74 -12.23 -6.86 -2.32
C ARG A 74 -11.30 -8.03 -2.11
N GLY A 75 -10.01 -7.80 -2.21
CA GLY A 75 -9.06 -8.89 -2.09
C GLY A 75 -8.88 -9.70 -3.36
N ASP A 76 -9.44 -9.27 -4.46
CA ASP A 76 -9.30 -9.96 -5.76
C ASP A 76 -7.86 -9.90 -6.24
N ALA A 77 -7.15 -8.85 -5.89
CA ALA A 77 -5.73 -8.71 -6.17
C ALA A 77 -5.03 -8.57 -4.83
N GLN A 78 -3.72 -8.75 -4.85
CA GLN A 78 -2.94 -8.48 -3.66
C GLN A 78 -3.03 -7.00 -3.32
N PHE A 79 -2.93 -6.70 -2.04
CA PHE A 79 -3.02 -5.32 -1.59
C PHE A 79 -2.01 -4.43 -2.32
N TYR A 80 -0.76 -4.89 -2.46
CA TYR A 80 0.24 -4.08 -3.12
C TYR A 80 -0.11 -3.80 -4.58
N THR A 81 -0.67 -4.79 -5.27
CA THR A 81 -1.08 -4.58 -6.66
C THR A 81 -2.16 -3.51 -6.76
N TRP A 82 -3.10 -3.54 -5.84
CA TRP A 82 -4.16 -2.56 -5.79
C TRP A 82 -3.61 -1.17 -5.47
N LEU A 83 -2.71 -1.10 -4.48
CA LEU A 83 -2.06 0.15 -4.09
C LEU A 83 -1.24 0.72 -5.24
N TYR A 84 -0.52 -0.15 -5.94
CA TYR A 84 0.29 0.21 -7.10
C TYR A 84 -0.57 0.93 -8.14
N ARG A 85 -1.76 0.41 -8.42
CA ARG A 85 -2.65 1.04 -9.40
C ARG A 85 -3.07 2.43 -8.96
N ILE A 86 -3.34 2.59 -7.68
CA ILE A 86 -3.68 3.92 -7.16
C ILE A 86 -2.50 4.87 -7.32
N ALA A 87 -1.29 4.39 -7.04
CA ALA A 87 -0.10 5.21 -7.17
C ALA A 87 0.12 5.65 -8.61
N VAL A 88 -0.01 4.73 -9.56
CA VAL A 88 0.16 5.06 -10.96
C VAL A 88 -0.88 6.10 -11.41
N ASN A 89 -2.12 5.89 -11.02
CA ASN A 89 -3.18 6.82 -11.38
C ASN A 89 -2.96 8.19 -10.76
N THR A 90 -2.46 8.23 -9.54
CA THR A 90 -2.19 9.49 -8.86
C THR A 90 -1.04 10.23 -9.54
N ALA A 91 0.00 9.51 -9.93
CA ALA A 91 1.17 10.12 -10.56
C ALA A 91 0.90 10.59 -11.98
N LYS A 92 -0.10 10.05 -12.63
CA LYS A 92 -0.43 10.46 -14.00
C LYS A 92 -1.11 11.81 -14.09
N LYS A 93 -1.63 12.29 -13.02
CA LYS A 93 -2.39 13.55 -13.07
C LYS A 93 -1.54 14.75 -13.40
#